data_1c66034234a482a10a866ce274eb2169
#
_entry.id   1c66034234a482a10a866ce274eb2169
#
_cell.length_a   1.000
_cell.length_b   1.000
_cell.length_c   1.000
_cell.angle_alpha   90.00
_cell.angle_beta   90.00
_cell.angle_gamma   90.00
#
_symmetry.space_group_name_H-M   'P 1'
#
loop_
_entity.id
_entity.type
_entity.pdbx_description
1 polymer ?
#
loop_
_entity_poly.entity_id
_entity_poly.type
_entity_poly.pdbx_seq_one_letter_code
_entity_poly.pdbx_strand_id
1 'polypeptide(L)'
;MKKICHNNNNIKKKVTCVKILIVDDSHATLEIVRRGLEKFGYRKLLIEKANNAKSALTLIGSWHPDIVLTDWHMPDMCGVTLLRAIKQRQLNIIVAMLTTVDEKSQIEEAINFGASFVLSKPFTDEQLHDKLLPLVQLVENNEVIPDEIELNDDLALPKLSQLERLFHKHISQSLIVNTIQPQVFDESKVPCVMAVYEDPKSQKVRAIAILDIYAACVMASGYSSLSAEDISNSILSGVVTNTALSACKKALTETAFAFLDKRTRVSLQIKTVKVITTPFRKLTLLYKTPAEKRIDFSCQLEGMAQGKIMLVGI
;
A
#
# COMPACT_ATOMS: atom_id res chain seq x y z
N MET A 1 -49.71 7.78 -19.98
CA MET A 1 -48.85 8.20 -18.85
C MET A 1 -47.94 7.02 -18.50
N LYS A 2 -46.70 7.00 -19.01
CA LYS A 2 -45.66 6.01 -18.68
C LYS A 2 -44.73 6.66 -17.64
N LYS A 3 -44.68 6.06 -16.44
CA LYS A 3 -43.75 6.45 -15.38
C LYS A 3 -42.34 6.05 -15.78
N ILE A 4 -41.45 7.04 -15.92
CA ILE A 4 -40.00 6.87 -16.10
C ILE A 4 -39.43 6.57 -14.71
N CYS A 5 -39.03 5.31 -14.50
CA CYS A 5 -38.26 4.95 -13.30
C CYS A 5 -36.84 5.46 -13.49
N HIS A 6 -36.48 6.46 -12.69
CA HIS A 6 -35.07 6.86 -12.52
C HIS A 6 -34.34 5.77 -11.77
N ASN A 7 -33.48 5.06 -12.47
CA ASN A 7 -32.53 4.12 -11.88
C ASN A 7 -31.40 4.94 -11.24
N ASN A 8 -31.51 5.23 -9.98
CA ASN A 8 -30.41 5.71 -9.14
C ASN A 8 -29.42 4.54 -8.93
N ASN A 9 -28.49 4.37 -9.85
CA ASN A 9 -27.30 3.54 -9.63
C ASN A 9 -26.38 4.24 -8.61
N ASN A 10 -26.74 4.13 -7.33
CA ASN A 10 -25.81 4.30 -6.21
C ASN A 10 -24.76 3.17 -6.31
N ILE A 11 -23.65 3.43 -6.98
CA ILE A 11 -22.46 2.57 -6.94
C ILE A 11 -21.93 2.69 -5.50
N LYS A 12 -22.40 1.78 -4.62
CA LYS A 12 -21.82 1.59 -3.29
C LYS A 12 -20.34 1.29 -3.50
N LYS A 13 -19.47 2.23 -3.16
CA LYS A 13 -18.04 2.02 -2.98
C LYS A 13 -17.91 0.72 -2.17
N LYS A 14 -17.38 -0.35 -2.77
CA LYS A 14 -17.16 -1.63 -2.10
C LYS A 14 -16.12 -1.36 -1.01
N VAL A 15 -16.58 -1.13 0.22
CA VAL A 15 -15.70 -1.00 1.37
C VAL A 15 -15.16 -2.41 1.61
N THR A 16 -14.00 -2.68 1.08
CA THR A 16 -13.29 -3.92 1.37
C THR A 16 -12.94 -3.92 2.85
N CYS A 17 -13.42 -4.92 3.59
CA CYS A 17 -13.12 -5.09 5.01
C CYS A 17 -11.88 -5.97 5.13
N VAL A 18 -10.94 -5.61 6.01
CA VAL A 18 -9.78 -6.46 6.31
C VAL A 18 -10.22 -7.61 7.22
N LYS A 19 -9.89 -8.83 6.84
CA LYS A 19 -10.24 -10.06 7.55
C LYS A 19 -9.13 -10.47 8.50
N ILE A 20 -9.45 -10.57 9.78
CA ILE A 20 -8.49 -10.96 10.83
C ILE A 20 -8.95 -12.24 11.49
N LEU A 21 -8.09 -13.26 11.50
CA LEU A 21 -8.28 -14.49 12.24
C LEU A 21 -7.45 -14.44 13.53
N ILE A 22 -8.11 -14.60 14.67
CA ILE A 22 -7.47 -14.73 15.97
C ILE A 22 -7.38 -16.21 16.32
N VAL A 23 -6.20 -16.66 16.75
CA VAL A 23 -5.96 -18.07 17.09
C VAL A 23 -5.33 -18.15 18.49
N ASP A 24 -6.06 -18.72 19.45
CA ASP A 24 -5.63 -18.83 20.86
C ASP A 24 -6.48 -19.93 21.51
N ASP A 25 -5.90 -20.80 22.32
CA ASP A 25 -6.64 -21.86 23.02
C ASP A 25 -7.46 -21.34 24.20
N SER A 26 -7.14 -20.14 24.68
CA SER A 26 -7.88 -19.42 25.72
C SER A 26 -9.07 -18.66 25.16
N HIS A 27 -10.27 -19.13 25.46
CA HIS A 27 -11.50 -18.45 25.07
C HIS A 27 -11.58 -17.00 25.61
N ALA A 28 -11.03 -16.76 26.81
CA ALA A 28 -10.96 -15.44 27.40
C ALA A 28 -10.06 -14.49 26.57
N THR A 29 -8.90 -14.98 26.15
CA THR A 29 -7.96 -14.21 25.30
C THR A 29 -8.60 -13.90 23.95
N LEU A 30 -9.26 -14.88 23.31
CA LEU A 30 -9.97 -14.64 22.03
C LEU A 30 -10.98 -13.49 22.15
N GLU A 31 -11.74 -13.43 23.26
CA GLU A 31 -12.72 -12.35 23.48
C GLU A 31 -12.07 -11.00 23.80
N ILE A 32 -10.97 -10.98 24.56
CA ILE A 32 -10.23 -9.75 24.87
C ILE A 32 -9.67 -9.16 23.58
N VAL A 33 -8.96 -9.96 22.77
CA VAL A 33 -8.38 -9.51 21.50
C VAL A 33 -9.48 -9.07 20.53
N ARG A 34 -10.57 -9.81 20.40
CA ARG A 34 -11.72 -9.44 19.56
C ARG A 34 -12.26 -8.06 19.94
N ARG A 35 -12.51 -7.81 21.23
CA ARG A 35 -13.00 -6.51 21.72
C ARG A 35 -12.01 -5.38 21.47
N GLY A 36 -10.72 -5.65 21.63
CA GLY A 36 -9.67 -4.69 21.28
C GLY A 36 -9.70 -4.34 19.80
N LEU A 37 -9.82 -5.34 18.92
CA LEU A 37 -9.90 -5.14 17.47
C LEU A 37 -11.20 -4.41 17.04
N GLU A 38 -12.32 -4.62 17.71
CA GLU A 38 -13.57 -3.90 17.42
C GLU A 38 -13.49 -2.39 17.70
N LYS A 39 -12.61 -1.99 18.60
CA LYS A 39 -12.32 -0.57 18.90
C LYS A 39 -11.32 0.05 17.92
N PHE A 40 -10.78 -0.72 16.97
CA PHE A 40 -9.84 -0.23 15.97
C PHE A 40 -10.51 0.76 15.03
N GLY A 41 -10.39 2.04 15.33
CA GLY A 41 -11.15 3.11 14.66
C GLY A 41 -10.72 3.45 13.23
N TYR A 42 -9.58 2.93 12.76
CA TYR A 42 -9.03 3.26 11.45
C TYR A 42 -9.88 2.67 10.31
N ARG A 43 -10.35 1.41 10.45
CA ARG A 43 -11.14 0.70 9.43
C ARG A 43 -12.03 -0.38 10.04
N LYS A 44 -13.12 -0.74 9.33
CA LYS A 44 -13.95 -1.88 9.71
C LYS A 44 -13.18 -3.19 9.46
N LEU A 45 -13.06 -3.98 10.51
CA LEU A 45 -12.46 -5.30 10.49
C LEU A 45 -13.55 -6.38 10.48
N LEU A 46 -13.30 -7.50 9.79
CA LEU A 46 -14.05 -8.74 9.92
C LEU A 46 -13.20 -9.69 10.74
N ILE A 47 -13.73 -10.20 11.84
CA ILE A 47 -12.97 -10.95 12.81
C ILE A 47 -13.57 -12.35 12.96
N GLU A 48 -12.74 -13.37 12.77
CA GLU A 48 -13.04 -14.76 13.05
C GLU A 48 -12.08 -15.29 14.11
N LYS A 49 -12.47 -16.37 14.79
CA LYS A 49 -11.71 -16.95 15.90
C LYS A 49 -11.54 -18.46 15.70
N ALA A 50 -10.38 -18.95 16.07
CA ALA A 50 -10.06 -20.37 16.16
C ALA A 50 -9.44 -20.67 17.53
N ASN A 51 -9.83 -21.74 18.16
CA ASN A 51 -9.32 -22.15 19.46
C ASN A 51 -8.14 -23.15 19.40
N ASN A 52 -7.66 -23.44 18.20
CA ASN A 52 -6.48 -24.28 17.95
C ASN A 52 -6.00 -24.10 16.51
N ALA A 53 -4.79 -24.56 16.23
CA ALA A 53 -4.17 -24.42 14.91
C ALA A 53 -4.90 -25.24 13.82
N LYS A 54 -5.53 -26.38 14.14
CA LYS A 54 -6.26 -27.20 13.17
C LYS A 54 -7.51 -26.48 12.66
N SER A 55 -8.30 -25.91 13.55
CA SER A 55 -9.46 -25.07 13.18
C SER A 55 -9.03 -23.80 12.44
N ALA A 56 -7.89 -23.21 12.83
CA ALA A 56 -7.30 -22.08 12.11
C ALA A 56 -6.96 -22.44 10.67
N LEU A 57 -6.30 -23.57 10.40
CA LEU A 57 -5.98 -24.03 9.05
C LEU A 57 -7.23 -24.27 8.19
N THR A 58 -8.31 -24.76 8.79
CA THR A 58 -9.61 -24.93 8.12
C THR A 58 -10.20 -23.58 7.72
N LEU A 59 -10.22 -22.60 8.64
CA LEU A 59 -10.70 -21.25 8.37
C LEU A 59 -9.83 -20.52 7.34
N ILE A 60 -8.51 -20.71 7.40
CA ILE A 60 -7.58 -20.17 6.40
C ILE A 60 -7.97 -20.66 5.00
N GLY A 61 -8.29 -21.93 4.84
CA GLY A 61 -8.69 -22.52 3.56
C GLY A 61 -10.07 -22.10 3.05
N SER A 62 -11.03 -21.80 3.94
CA SER A 62 -12.42 -21.49 3.59
C SER A 62 -12.75 -20.01 3.64
N TRP A 63 -12.19 -19.27 4.58
CA TRP A 63 -12.51 -17.86 4.81
C TRP A 63 -11.47 -16.88 4.25
N HIS A 64 -10.22 -17.33 4.03
CA HIS A 64 -9.12 -16.56 3.46
C HIS A 64 -8.87 -15.25 4.24
N PRO A 65 -8.36 -15.31 5.48
CA PRO A 65 -8.00 -14.13 6.23
C PRO A 65 -6.83 -13.38 5.59
N ASP A 66 -6.80 -12.06 5.77
CA ASP A 66 -5.67 -11.22 5.36
C ASP A 66 -4.57 -11.22 6.42
N ILE A 67 -4.98 -11.24 7.69
CA ILE A 67 -4.09 -11.22 8.86
C ILE A 67 -4.47 -12.35 9.80
N VAL A 68 -3.47 -13.05 10.33
CA VAL A 68 -3.60 -14.04 11.41
C VAL A 68 -2.85 -13.55 12.63
N LEU A 69 -3.55 -13.41 13.76
CA LEU A 69 -2.97 -13.14 15.08
C LEU A 69 -3.00 -14.44 15.86
N THR A 70 -1.87 -15.05 16.16
CA THR A 70 -1.81 -16.36 16.83
C THR A 70 -1.05 -16.32 18.12
N ASP A 71 -1.52 -17.07 19.13
CA ASP A 71 -0.70 -17.36 20.30
C ASP A 71 0.46 -18.30 19.93
N TRP A 72 1.50 -18.28 20.77
CA TRP A 72 2.64 -19.19 20.62
C TRP A 72 2.31 -20.58 21.14
N HIS A 73 1.82 -20.62 22.39
CA HIS A 73 1.57 -21.85 23.13
C HIS A 73 0.14 -22.32 22.93
N MET A 74 -0.05 -23.29 22.07
CA MET A 74 -1.34 -23.97 21.89
C MET A 74 -1.14 -25.48 21.94
N PRO A 75 -2.12 -26.24 22.43
CA PRO A 75 -2.09 -27.70 22.39
C PRO A 75 -1.91 -28.22 20.95
N ASP A 76 -1.27 -29.37 20.80
CA ASP A 76 -1.05 -30.14 19.57
C ASP A 76 -0.13 -29.43 18.55
N MET A 77 -0.38 -28.19 18.21
CA MET A 77 0.39 -27.42 17.23
C MET A 77 0.59 -25.99 17.73
N CYS A 78 1.84 -25.61 17.99
CA CYS A 78 2.18 -24.25 18.42
C CYS A 78 2.05 -23.22 17.30
N GLY A 79 1.92 -21.94 17.65
CA GLY A 79 1.74 -20.84 16.69
C GLY A 79 2.88 -20.70 15.69
N VAL A 80 4.12 -20.99 16.05
CA VAL A 80 5.26 -20.99 15.13
C VAL A 80 5.11 -22.06 14.07
N THR A 81 4.61 -23.23 14.44
CA THR A 81 4.34 -24.30 13.49
C THR A 81 3.20 -23.92 12.53
N LEU A 82 2.15 -23.23 13.03
CA LEU A 82 1.09 -22.68 12.19
C LEU A 82 1.65 -21.62 11.22
N LEU A 83 2.50 -20.71 11.70
CA LEU A 83 3.20 -19.72 10.87
C LEU A 83 3.99 -20.39 9.75
N ARG A 84 4.80 -21.41 10.07
CA ARG A 84 5.58 -22.17 9.07
C ARG A 84 4.66 -22.83 8.03
N ALA A 85 3.56 -23.44 8.47
CA ALA A 85 2.59 -24.08 7.56
C ALA A 85 1.94 -23.08 6.59
N ILE A 86 1.63 -21.86 7.04
CA ILE A 86 1.11 -20.78 6.21
C ILE A 86 2.16 -20.34 5.18
N LYS A 87 3.41 -20.12 5.61
CA LYS A 87 4.51 -19.69 4.73
C LYS A 87 4.89 -20.76 3.69
N GLN A 88 4.97 -22.04 4.08
CA GLN A 88 5.26 -23.15 3.16
C GLN A 88 4.22 -23.29 2.05
N ARG A 89 2.95 -22.98 2.34
CA ARG A 89 1.87 -22.98 1.34
C ARG A 89 1.88 -21.72 0.46
N GLN A 90 2.83 -20.81 0.66
CA GLN A 90 2.96 -19.55 -0.07
C GLN A 90 1.66 -18.68 -0.06
N LEU A 91 0.87 -18.82 1.00
CA LEU A 91 -0.34 -18.02 1.17
C LEU A 91 0.04 -16.55 1.43
N ASN A 92 -0.66 -15.63 0.79
CA ASN A 92 -0.46 -14.19 0.97
C ASN A 92 -1.17 -13.71 2.25
N ILE A 93 -0.82 -14.31 3.39
CA ILE A 93 -1.39 -14.02 4.70
C ILE A 93 -0.30 -13.40 5.57
N ILE A 94 -0.61 -12.29 6.20
CA ILE A 94 0.24 -11.64 7.19
C ILE A 94 0.03 -12.34 8.53
N VAL A 95 1.10 -12.82 9.16
CA VAL A 95 1.01 -13.49 10.46
C VAL A 95 1.75 -12.69 11.51
N ALA A 96 1.12 -12.48 12.67
CA ALA A 96 1.72 -11.88 13.83
C ALA A 96 1.41 -12.72 15.07
N MET A 97 2.21 -12.58 16.12
CA MET A 97 2.09 -13.40 17.32
C MET A 97 1.72 -12.55 18.52
N LEU A 98 0.75 -13.05 19.31
CA LEU A 98 0.30 -12.47 20.59
C LEU A 98 0.60 -13.52 21.66
N THR A 99 1.65 -13.36 22.45
CA THR A 99 2.15 -14.44 23.28
C THR A 99 2.63 -14.00 24.66
N THR A 100 2.68 -14.93 25.60
CA THR A 100 3.33 -14.74 26.91
C THR A 100 4.85 -14.95 26.85
N VAL A 101 5.38 -15.33 25.70
CA VAL A 101 6.82 -15.50 25.50
C VAL A 101 7.51 -14.13 25.43
N ASP A 102 8.53 -13.96 26.26
CA ASP A 102 9.37 -12.76 26.35
C ASP A 102 10.86 -13.04 26.07
N GLU A 103 11.23 -14.31 25.85
CA GLU A 103 12.59 -14.69 25.50
C GLU A 103 13.00 -14.17 24.13
N LYS A 104 14.07 -13.38 24.08
CA LYS A 104 14.56 -12.75 22.83
C LYS A 104 14.82 -13.76 21.72
N SER A 105 15.39 -14.92 22.05
CA SER A 105 15.68 -15.99 21.09
C SER A 105 14.43 -16.50 20.38
N GLN A 106 13.33 -16.66 21.10
CA GLN A 106 12.06 -17.12 20.55
C GLN A 106 11.38 -16.03 19.72
N ILE A 107 11.45 -14.77 20.16
CA ILE A 107 10.94 -13.62 19.38
C ILE A 107 11.70 -13.51 18.06
N GLU A 108 13.03 -13.61 18.09
CA GLU A 108 13.87 -13.61 16.87
C GLU A 108 13.55 -14.80 15.98
N GLU A 109 13.31 -15.98 16.56
CA GLU A 109 12.88 -17.17 15.80
C GLU A 109 11.58 -16.91 15.04
N ALA A 110 10.55 -16.36 15.69
CA ALA A 110 9.28 -16.03 15.04
C ALA A 110 9.45 -15.03 13.89
N ILE A 111 10.23 -13.99 14.10
CA ILE A 111 10.51 -12.97 13.06
C ILE A 111 11.27 -13.60 11.89
N ASN A 112 12.27 -14.46 12.15
CA ASN A 112 13.01 -15.18 11.10
C ASN A 112 12.13 -16.13 10.28
N PHE A 113 11.08 -16.70 10.88
CA PHE A 113 10.07 -17.49 10.16
C PHE A 113 9.02 -16.63 9.46
N GLY A 114 9.10 -15.30 9.56
CA GLY A 114 8.29 -14.35 8.82
C GLY A 114 7.05 -13.87 9.58
N ALA A 115 7.05 -13.90 10.92
CA ALA A 115 6.09 -13.13 11.70
C ALA A 115 6.33 -11.63 11.49
N SER A 116 5.26 -10.88 11.29
CA SER A 116 5.36 -9.43 11.06
C SER A 116 5.66 -8.65 12.34
N PHE A 117 5.18 -9.15 13.46
CA PHE A 117 5.56 -8.70 14.80
C PHE A 117 5.26 -9.79 15.83
N VAL A 118 5.84 -9.62 17.00
CA VAL A 118 5.49 -10.35 18.24
C VAL A 118 5.07 -9.31 19.26
N LEU A 119 3.92 -9.52 19.92
CA LEU A 119 3.41 -8.67 21.00
C LEU A 119 3.21 -9.51 22.25
N SER A 120 3.95 -9.16 23.33
CA SER A 120 3.91 -9.90 24.58
C SER A 120 2.66 -9.56 25.39
N LYS A 121 1.99 -10.58 25.93
CA LYS A 121 0.87 -10.45 26.88
C LYS A 121 1.40 -10.21 28.29
N PRO A 122 0.76 -9.31 29.09
CA PRO A 122 -0.42 -8.52 28.77
C PRO A 122 -0.09 -7.28 27.93
N PHE A 123 -1.01 -6.85 27.06
CA PHE A 123 -0.90 -5.65 26.24
C PHE A 123 -2.18 -4.81 26.31
N THR A 124 -2.07 -3.53 25.98
CA THR A 124 -3.21 -2.60 25.87
C THR A 124 -3.82 -2.61 24.46
N ASP A 125 -5.07 -2.13 24.34
CA ASP A 125 -5.70 -1.93 23.02
C ASP A 125 -4.85 -1.03 22.13
N GLU A 126 -4.23 0.03 22.69
CA GLU A 126 -3.35 0.96 21.97
C GLU A 126 -2.11 0.26 21.40
N GLN A 127 -1.42 -0.55 22.21
CA GLN A 127 -0.26 -1.32 21.76
C GLN A 127 -0.62 -2.29 20.62
N LEU A 128 -1.80 -2.94 20.71
CA LEU A 128 -2.31 -3.80 19.64
C LEU A 128 -2.61 -2.99 18.38
N HIS A 129 -3.27 -1.84 18.51
CA HIS A 129 -3.62 -0.98 17.40
C HIS A 129 -2.39 -0.40 16.68
N ASP A 130 -1.38 0.05 17.43
CA ASP A 130 -0.13 0.57 16.86
C ASP A 130 0.60 -0.48 16.01
N LYS A 131 0.63 -1.74 16.47
CA LYS A 131 1.22 -2.85 15.73
C LYS A 131 0.37 -3.32 14.56
N LEU A 132 -0.95 -3.21 14.67
CA LEU A 132 -1.89 -3.65 13.64
C LEU A 132 -2.00 -2.65 12.48
N LEU A 133 -1.94 -1.35 12.75
CA LEU A 133 -2.14 -0.31 11.75
C LEU A 133 -1.26 -0.47 10.50
N PRO A 134 0.07 -0.70 10.61
CA PRO A 134 0.91 -0.94 9.44
C PRO A 134 0.48 -2.16 8.61
N LEU A 135 0.00 -3.23 9.29
CA LEU A 135 -0.43 -4.45 8.60
C LEU A 135 -1.74 -4.24 7.83
N VAL A 136 -2.68 -3.51 8.41
CA VAL A 136 -3.94 -3.15 7.74
C VAL A 136 -3.65 -2.27 6.52
N GLN A 137 -2.74 -1.30 6.64
CA GLN A 137 -2.30 -0.48 5.52
C GLN A 137 -1.61 -1.30 4.43
N LEU A 138 -0.84 -2.32 4.81
CA LEU A 138 -0.18 -3.23 3.88
C LEU A 138 -1.22 -4.04 3.07
N VAL A 139 -2.27 -4.57 3.72
CA VAL A 139 -3.38 -5.24 3.05
C VAL A 139 -4.06 -4.30 2.06
N GLU A 140 -4.39 -3.07 2.49
CA GLU A 140 -5.01 -2.06 1.65
C GLU A 140 -4.16 -1.70 0.42
N ASN A 141 -2.85 -1.61 0.57
CA ASN A 141 -1.94 -1.28 -0.52
C ASN A 141 -1.88 -2.42 -1.55
N ASN A 142 -1.91 -3.68 -1.08
CA ASN A 142 -1.99 -4.84 -1.95
C ASN A 142 -3.32 -4.90 -2.73
N GLU A 143 -4.45 -4.50 -2.13
CA GLU A 143 -5.76 -4.48 -2.79
C GLU A 143 -5.87 -3.44 -3.90
N VAL A 144 -5.16 -2.32 -3.78
CA VAL A 144 -5.23 -1.21 -4.75
C VAL A 144 -4.59 -1.58 -6.09
N ILE A 145 -3.57 -2.45 -6.07
CA ILE A 145 -2.88 -2.94 -7.27
C ILE A 145 -3.56 -4.24 -7.71
N PRO A 146 -3.90 -4.43 -8.99
CA PRO A 146 -4.45 -5.68 -9.51
C PRO A 146 -3.54 -6.89 -9.21
N ASP A 147 -4.13 -8.08 -9.00
CA ASP A 147 -3.38 -9.31 -8.73
C ASP A 147 -2.55 -9.74 -9.94
N GLU A 148 -3.10 -9.57 -11.13
CA GLU A 148 -2.43 -9.75 -12.40
C GLU A 148 -2.15 -8.36 -13.00
N ILE A 149 -0.87 -8.06 -13.18
CA ILE A 149 -0.45 -6.88 -13.95
C ILE A 149 -0.54 -7.29 -15.42
N GLU A 150 -1.76 -7.26 -15.98
CA GLU A 150 -1.94 -7.40 -17.41
C GLU A 150 -1.35 -6.19 -18.10
N LEU A 151 -0.18 -6.37 -18.72
CA LEU A 151 0.49 -5.33 -19.50
C LEU A 151 -0.29 -5.09 -20.78
N ASN A 152 -1.27 -4.21 -20.73
CA ASN A 152 -2.11 -3.86 -21.86
C ASN A 152 -1.38 -2.91 -22.81
N ASP A 153 -1.38 -3.24 -24.11
CA ASP A 153 -0.77 -2.39 -25.16
C ASP A 153 -1.63 -1.16 -25.51
N ASP A 154 -2.84 -1.10 -24.97
CA ASP A 154 -3.81 -0.03 -25.26
C ASP A 154 -3.53 1.28 -24.53
N LEU A 155 -2.68 1.27 -23.50
CA LEU A 155 -2.28 2.49 -22.78
C LEU A 155 -1.03 3.10 -23.43
N ALA A 156 -1.14 4.34 -23.86
CA ALA A 156 0.03 5.13 -24.20
C ALA A 156 0.59 5.80 -22.95
N LEU A 157 1.74 5.33 -22.47
CA LEU A 157 2.50 6.10 -21.48
C LEU A 157 2.88 7.45 -22.08
N PRO A 158 2.85 8.55 -21.28
CA PRO A 158 3.18 9.87 -21.78
C PRO A 158 4.64 9.95 -22.24
N LYS A 159 4.92 10.70 -23.28
CA LYS A 159 6.30 11.03 -23.63
C LYS A 159 6.88 11.96 -22.57
N LEU A 160 8.18 11.82 -22.26
CA LEU A 160 8.84 12.67 -21.25
C LEU A 160 8.67 14.16 -21.55
N SER A 161 8.74 14.56 -22.84
CA SER A 161 8.51 15.95 -23.26
C SER A 161 7.09 16.46 -23.06
N GLN A 162 6.09 15.57 -22.95
CA GLN A 162 4.72 15.96 -22.58
C GLN A 162 4.63 16.18 -21.06
N LEU A 163 5.24 15.30 -20.26
CA LEU A 163 5.32 15.46 -18.81
C LEU A 163 6.07 16.73 -18.45
N GLU A 164 7.21 16.98 -19.05
CA GLU A 164 8.02 18.19 -18.84
C GLU A 164 7.21 19.46 -19.08
N ARG A 165 6.49 19.56 -20.21
CA ARG A 165 5.61 20.71 -20.47
C ARG A 165 4.53 20.90 -19.42
N LEU A 166 3.92 19.81 -18.93
CA LEU A 166 2.91 19.88 -17.88
C LEU A 166 3.53 20.30 -16.55
N PHE A 167 4.71 19.76 -16.22
CA PHE A 167 5.43 20.14 -15.02
C PHE A 167 5.86 21.60 -15.06
N HIS A 168 6.36 22.09 -16.20
CA HIS A 168 6.67 23.51 -16.38
C HIS A 168 5.44 24.40 -16.19
N LYS A 169 4.28 23.97 -16.68
CA LYS A 169 3.03 24.72 -16.53
C LYS A 169 2.52 24.75 -15.10
N HIS A 170 2.62 23.64 -14.38
CA HIS A 170 1.91 23.44 -13.10
C HIS A 170 2.82 23.49 -11.88
N ILE A 171 4.14 23.29 -12.03
CA ILE A 171 5.09 23.26 -10.92
C ILE A 171 6.07 24.42 -11.02
N SER A 172 6.98 24.39 -11.99
CA SER A 172 7.97 25.46 -12.21
C SER A 172 8.61 25.36 -13.58
N GLN A 173 8.86 26.53 -14.21
CA GLN A 173 9.60 26.64 -15.47
C GLN A 173 11.07 26.18 -15.35
N SER A 174 11.64 26.22 -14.15
CA SER A 174 13.02 25.80 -13.87
C SER A 174 13.16 24.30 -13.56
N LEU A 175 12.07 23.53 -13.61
CA LEU A 175 12.10 22.10 -13.34
C LEU A 175 12.81 21.35 -14.48
N ILE A 176 13.86 20.62 -14.12
CA ILE A 176 14.64 19.79 -15.06
C ILE A 176 14.13 18.35 -14.97
N VAL A 177 13.85 17.73 -16.12
CA VAL A 177 13.38 16.35 -16.21
C VAL A 177 14.31 15.57 -17.15
N ASN A 178 14.86 14.43 -16.67
CA ASN A 178 15.78 13.61 -17.46
C ASN A 178 15.37 12.13 -17.40
N THR A 179 15.50 11.43 -18.51
CA THR A 179 15.39 9.97 -18.52
C THR A 179 16.50 9.34 -17.69
N ILE A 180 16.19 8.32 -16.91
CA ILE A 180 17.18 7.54 -16.15
C ILE A 180 17.09 6.06 -16.52
N GLN A 181 18.11 5.29 -16.14
CA GLN A 181 18.07 3.85 -16.27
C GLN A 181 16.92 3.25 -15.46
N PRO A 182 16.31 2.15 -15.92
CA PRO A 182 15.26 1.47 -15.20
C PRO A 182 15.65 1.16 -13.76
N GLN A 183 14.86 1.64 -12.81
CA GLN A 183 15.13 1.45 -11.39
C GLN A 183 14.89 -0.01 -11.00
N VAL A 184 15.75 -0.54 -10.16
CA VAL A 184 15.62 -1.87 -9.54
C VAL A 184 15.10 -1.67 -8.12
N PHE A 185 14.26 -2.58 -7.65
CA PHE A 185 13.76 -2.55 -6.29
C PHE A 185 14.87 -2.95 -5.31
N ASP A 186 15.06 -2.12 -4.32
CA ASP A 186 15.82 -2.38 -3.09
C ASP A 186 15.08 -1.72 -1.90
N GLU A 187 15.52 -1.97 -0.67
CA GLU A 187 14.84 -1.46 0.53
C GLU A 187 14.87 0.07 0.63
N SER A 188 15.81 0.75 -0.03
CA SER A 188 15.87 2.21 -0.08
C SER A 188 14.76 2.85 -0.91
N LYS A 189 13.97 2.06 -1.63
CA LYS A 189 12.81 2.51 -2.42
C LYS A 189 11.58 2.83 -1.56
N VAL A 190 11.64 2.52 -0.30
CA VAL A 190 10.63 2.93 0.69
C VAL A 190 11.32 3.72 1.79
N PRO A 191 10.66 4.77 2.34
CA PRO A 191 9.31 5.24 1.99
C PRO A 191 9.22 5.89 0.60
N CYS A 192 8.07 5.73 -0.06
CA CYS A 192 7.77 6.34 -1.35
C CYS A 192 6.31 6.77 -1.44
N VAL A 193 5.98 7.60 -2.43
CA VAL A 193 4.60 7.96 -2.75
C VAL A 193 4.15 7.12 -3.95
N MET A 194 3.02 6.44 -3.80
CA MET A 194 2.38 5.68 -4.87
C MET A 194 1.10 6.38 -5.31
N ALA A 195 0.98 6.68 -6.59
CA ALA A 195 -0.23 7.18 -7.22
C ALA A 195 -0.78 6.14 -8.18
N VAL A 196 -2.08 5.87 -8.08
CA VAL A 196 -2.78 4.90 -8.91
C VAL A 196 -3.76 5.64 -9.79
N TYR A 197 -3.69 5.36 -11.10
CA TYR A 197 -4.53 5.96 -12.12
C TYR A 197 -5.52 4.92 -12.64
N GLU A 198 -6.75 5.36 -12.85
CA GLU A 198 -7.82 4.51 -13.38
C GLU A 198 -8.53 5.17 -14.58
N ASP A 199 -9.13 4.33 -15.39
CA ASP A 199 -10.06 4.80 -16.40
C ASP A 199 -11.34 5.32 -15.74
N PRO A 200 -11.80 6.55 -16.04
CA PRO A 200 -12.93 7.15 -15.36
C PRO A 200 -14.27 6.44 -15.62
N LYS A 201 -14.39 5.66 -16.68
CA LYS A 201 -15.62 4.95 -17.03
C LYS A 201 -15.65 3.54 -16.46
N SER A 202 -14.59 2.76 -16.66
CA SER A 202 -14.52 1.36 -16.23
C SER A 202 -14.03 1.21 -14.79
N GLN A 203 -13.43 2.25 -14.21
CA GLN A 203 -12.76 2.24 -12.89
C GLN A 203 -11.63 1.21 -12.76
N LYS A 204 -11.18 0.65 -13.90
CA LYS A 204 -10.02 -0.24 -13.92
C LYS A 204 -8.74 0.56 -13.74
N VAL A 205 -7.83 0.03 -12.95
CA VAL A 205 -6.47 0.58 -12.80
C VAL A 205 -5.73 0.40 -14.13
N ARG A 206 -5.09 1.48 -14.61
CA ARG A 206 -4.43 1.53 -15.93
C ARG A 206 -2.98 1.98 -15.85
N ALA A 207 -2.60 2.71 -14.80
CA ALA A 207 -1.22 3.13 -14.58
C ALA A 207 -0.93 3.33 -13.11
N ILE A 208 0.34 3.19 -12.73
CA ILE A 208 0.85 3.46 -11.39
C ILE A 208 2.10 4.33 -11.50
N ALA A 209 2.17 5.37 -10.69
CA ALA A 209 3.38 6.16 -10.48
C ALA A 209 3.97 5.84 -9.10
N ILE A 210 5.29 5.65 -9.05
CA ILE A 210 6.06 5.54 -7.82
C ILE A 210 7.05 6.70 -7.81
N LEU A 211 6.97 7.50 -6.75
CA LEU A 211 7.85 8.66 -6.54
C LEU A 211 8.67 8.42 -5.27
N ASP A 212 9.97 8.61 -5.31
CA ASP A 212 10.72 8.72 -4.06
C ASP A 212 10.34 10.00 -3.30
N ILE A 213 10.81 10.15 -2.06
CA ILE A 213 10.46 11.31 -1.22
C ILE A 213 10.92 12.62 -1.87
N TYR A 214 12.08 12.61 -2.51
CA TYR A 214 12.62 13.80 -3.18
C TYR A 214 11.70 14.25 -4.32
N ALA A 215 11.25 13.30 -5.15
CA ALA A 215 10.31 13.59 -6.23
C ALA A 215 8.95 14.06 -5.69
N ALA A 216 8.47 13.50 -4.60
CA ALA A 216 7.25 13.94 -3.95
C ALA A 216 7.34 15.39 -3.45
N CYS A 217 8.49 15.79 -2.88
CA CYS A 217 8.78 17.16 -2.47
C CYS A 217 8.86 18.11 -3.67
N VAL A 218 9.56 17.70 -4.75
CA VAL A 218 9.63 18.49 -6.00
C VAL A 218 8.23 18.70 -6.58
N MET A 219 7.39 17.65 -6.64
CA MET A 219 6.02 17.77 -7.13
C MET A 219 5.16 18.67 -6.23
N ALA A 220 5.38 18.63 -4.92
CA ALA A 220 4.62 19.44 -3.96
C ALA A 220 4.99 20.93 -4.02
N SER A 221 6.21 21.29 -4.39
CA SER A 221 6.73 22.67 -4.35
C SER A 221 5.92 23.66 -5.20
N GLY A 222 5.31 23.20 -6.27
CA GLY A 222 4.45 24.05 -7.14
C GLY A 222 3.09 24.43 -6.54
N TYR A 223 2.66 23.77 -5.47
CA TYR A 223 1.30 23.87 -4.92
C TYR A 223 1.22 24.15 -3.43
N SER A 224 2.34 24.20 -2.75
CA SER A 224 2.38 24.47 -1.32
C SER A 224 3.46 25.48 -1.01
N SER A 225 3.22 26.27 0.03
CA SER A 225 4.24 27.13 0.65
C SER A 225 5.13 26.31 1.59
N LEU A 226 5.57 25.11 1.16
CA LEU A 226 6.52 24.31 1.93
C LEU A 226 7.81 25.12 2.07
N SER A 227 8.21 25.35 3.33
CA SER A 227 9.51 25.97 3.60
C SER A 227 10.64 25.01 3.22
N ALA A 228 11.83 25.55 2.96
CA ALA A 228 13.01 24.72 2.74
C ALA A 228 13.29 23.80 3.95
N GLU A 229 12.91 24.23 5.15
CA GLU A 229 12.98 23.46 6.39
C GLU A 229 12.00 22.28 6.41
N ASP A 230 10.75 22.48 5.97
CA ASP A 230 9.75 21.39 5.87
C ASP A 230 10.20 20.32 4.87
N ILE A 231 10.78 20.74 3.75
CA ILE A 231 11.33 19.83 2.74
C ILE A 231 12.51 19.05 3.32
N SER A 232 13.45 19.73 3.96
CA SER A 232 14.61 19.11 4.59
C SER A 232 14.19 18.11 5.67
N ASN A 233 13.24 18.49 6.51
CA ASN A 233 12.69 17.62 7.56
C ASN A 233 11.98 16.38 6.99
N SER A 234 11.22 16.53 5.91
CA SER A 234 10.57 15.39 5.22
C SER A 234 11.59 14.43 4.65
N ILE A 235 12.69 14.94 4.08
CA ILE A 235 13.78 14.13 3.54
C ILE A 235 14.54 13.42 4.64
N LEU A 236 14.95 14.12 5.70
CA LEU A 236 15.73 13.55 6.81
C LEU A 236 14.94 12.52 7.63
N SER A 237 13.66 12.78 7.88
CA SER A 237 12.81 11.88 8.65
C SER A 237 12.25 10.72 7.84
N GLY A 238 12.30 10.79 6.50
CA GLY A 238 11.62 9.83 5.63
C GLY A 238 10.07 9.93 5.71
N VAL A 239 9.54 11.04 6.26
CA VAL A 239 8.10 11.23 6.46
C VAL A 239 7.58 12.31 5.53
N VAL A 240 6.67 11.94 4.63
CA VAL A 240 5.94 12.90 3.79
C VAL A 240 4.79 13.49 4.60
N THR A 241 4.82 14.79 4.87
CA THR A 241 3.75 15.47 5.61
C THR A 241 2.42 15.44 4.83
N ASN A 242 1.29 15.54 5.54
CA ASN A 242 -0.03 15.59 4.90
C ASN A 242 -0.16 16.77 3.93
N THR A 243 0.47 17.90 4.23
CA THR A 243 0.53 19.08 3.36
C THR A 243 1.28 18.77 2.07
N ALA A 244 2.48 18.18 2.16
CA ALA A 244 3.28 17.77 1.01
C ALA A 244 2.56 16.70 0.17
N LEU A 245 1.93 15.71 0.81
CA LEU A 245 1.17 14.67 0.13
C LEU A 245 -0.04 15.26 -0.62
N SER A 246 -0.77 16.21 -0.02
CA SER A 246 -1.90 16.88 -0.65
C SER A 246 -1.47 17.70 -1.87
N ALA A 247 -0.37 18.46 -1.75
CA ALA A 247 0.21 19.23 -2.84
C ALA A 247 0.73 18.33 -3.97
N CYS A 248 1.45 17.26 -3.64
CA CYS A 248 1.90 16.24 -4.58
C CYS A 248 0.71 15.59 -5.32
N LYS A 249 -0.37 15.24 -4.60
CA LYS A 249 -1.60 14.72 -5.20
C LYS A 249 -2.20 15.69 -6.22
N LYS A 250 -2.19 17.00 -5.92
CA LYS A 250 -2.67 18.03 -6.83
C LYS A 250 -1.84 18.07 -8.10
N ALA A 251 -0.49 18.08 -7.99
CA ALA A 251 0.42 18.04 -9.13
C ALA A 251 0.17 16.80 -10.01
N LEU A 252 0.02 15.63 -9.40
CA LEU A 252 -0.24 14.38 -10.11
C LEU A 252 -1.61 14.38 -10.78
N THR A 253 -2.62 15.02 -10.20
CA THR A 253 -3.95 15.16 -10.79
C THR A 253 -3.90 16.02 -12.06
N GLU A 254 -3.19 17.14 -12.01
CA GLU A 254 -3.02 18.03 -13.17
C GLU A 254 -2.22 17.37 -14.30
N THR A 255 -1.33 16.45 -13.98
CA THR A 255 -0.52 15.71 -14.97
C THR A 255 -1.20 14.44 -15.48
N ALA A 256 -2.31 14.01 -14.89
CA ALA A 256 -3.06 12.83 -15.31
C ALA A 256 -3.54 12.89 -16.78
N PHE A 257 -3.72 14.10 -17.33
CA PHE A 257 -4.05 14.33 -18.74
C PHE A 257 -3.00 13.80 -19.74
N ALA A 258 -1.77 13.58 -19.27
CA ALA A 258 -0.72 13.00 -20.12
C ALA A 258 -0.98 11.52 -20.44
N PHE A 259 -1.77 10.83 -19.62
CA PHE A 259 -2.12 9.42 -19.84
C PHE A 259 -3.36 9.31 -20.69
N LEU A 260 -3.18 8.85 -21.91
CA LEU A 260 -4.25 8.65 -22.87
C LEU A 260 -4.42 7.17 -23.18
N ASP A 261 -5.60 6.63 -22.92
CA ASP A 261 -6.00 5.33 -23.47
C ASP A 261 -6.09 5.45 -25.01
N LYS A 262 -5.34 4.62 -25.73
CA LYS A 262 -5.26 4.67 -27.20
C LYS A 262 -6.60 4.38 -27.87
N ARG A 263 -7.42 3.50 -27.25
CA ARG A 263 -8.70 3.05 -27.80
C ARG A 263 -9.83 4.03 -27.52
N THR A 264 -9.93 4.49 -26.28
CA THR A 264 -11.03 5.37 -25.85
C THR A 264 -10.71 6.85 -26.02
N ARG A 265 -9.43 7.20 -26.14
CA ARG A 265 -8.89 8.58 -26.12
C ARG A 265 -9.31 9.39 -24.90
N VAL A 266 -9.63 8.72 -23.81
CA VAL A 266 -10.01 9.32 -22.53
C VAL A 266 -8.78 9.39 -21.64
N SER A 267 -8.59 10.54 -21.01
CA SER A 267 -7.52 10.72 -20.01
C SER A 267 -7.84 9.95 -18.74
N LEU A 268 -6.79 9.42 -18.09
CA LEU A 268 -6.94 8.75 -16.81
C LEU A 268 -7.22 9.78 -15.70
N GLN A 269 -7.77 9.29 -14.61
CA GLN A 269 -7.95 10.04 -13.38
C GLN A 269 -7.20 9.39 -12.21
N ILE A 270 -6.87 10.17 -11.18
CA ILE A 270 -6.27 9.64 -9.95
C ILE A 270 -7.34 8.87 -9.16
N LYS A 271 -7.07 7.60 -8.92
CA LYS A 271 -7.85 6.77 -7.99
C LYS A 271 -7.44 7.03 -6.54
N THR A 272 -6.14 6.98 -6.28
CA THR A 272 -5.58 7.21 -4.94
C THR A 272 -4.12 7.65 -5.01
N VAL A 273 -3.69 8.40 -3.98
CA VAL A 273 -2.28 8.70 -3.72
C VAL A 273 -2.02 8.37 -2.26
N LYS A 274 -0.99 7.57 -2.00
CA LYS A 274 -0.64 7.07 -0.66
C LYS A 274 0.86 7.09 -0.44
N VAL A 275 1.26 7.29 0.81
CA VAL A 275 2.64 7.03 1.24
C VAL A 275 2.78 5.54 1.54
N ILE A 276 3.80 4.93 1.01
CA ILE A 276 4.17 3.53 1.22
C ILE A 276 5.41 3.52 2.09
N THR A 277 5.29 3.07 3.31
CA THR A 277 6.39 3.01 4.29
C THR A 277 7.03 1.63 4.40
N THR A 278 6.33 0.61 3.93
CA THR A 278 6.77 -0.79 4.04
C THR A 278 6.69 -1.48 2.68
N PRO A 279 7.72 -2.24 2.27
CA PRO A 279 7.69 -2.98 1.02
C PRO A 279 6.59 -4.04 1.03
N PHE A 280 5.99 -4.29 -0.13
CA PHE A 280 5.02 -5.36 -0.33
C PHE A 280 5.18 -6.01 -1.71
N ARG A 281 4.71 -7.25 -1.84
CA ARG A 281 4.96 -8.09 -3.02
C ARG A 281 4.64 -7.39 -4.35
N LYS A 282 3.49 -6.76 -4.47
CA LYS A 282 3.07 -6.11 -5.73
C LYS A 282 3.93 -4.88 -6.06
N LEU A 283 4.40 -4.13 -5.05
CA LEU A 283 5.37 -3.05 -5.28
C LEU A 283 6.64 -3.60 -5.93
N THR A 284 7.20 -4.69 -5.38
CA THR A 284 8.39 -5.34 -5.95
C THR A 284 8.15 -5.81 -7.41
N LEU A 285 6.94 -6.30 -7.72
CA LEU A 285 6.59 -6.71 -9.08
C LEU A 285 6.54 -5.54 -10.06
N LEU A 286 6.09 -4.34 -9.64
CA LEU A 286 6.11 -3.14 -10.47
C LEU A 286 7.54 -2.79 -10.94
N TYR A 287 8.55 -2.96 -10.08
CA TYR A 287 9.94 -2.73 -10.45
C TYR A 287 10.51 -3.79 -11.42
N LYS A 288 9.85 -4.93 -11.57
CA LYS A 288 10.20 -5.98 -12.54
C LYS A 288 9.51 -5.81 -13.90
N THR A 289 8.65 -4.80 -14.04
CA THR A 289 7.98 -4.50 -15.32
C THR A 289 9.04 -4.20 -16.39
N PRO A 290 8.90 -4.76 -17.62
CA PRO A 290 9.83 -4.49 -18.72
C PRO A 290 9.91 -3.00 -19.07
N ALA A 291 11.07 -2.57 -19.56
CA ALA A 291 11.35 -1.16 -19.89
C ALA A 291 10.37 -0.56 -20.92
N GLU A 292 9.80 -1.38 -21.80
CA GLU A 292 8.84 -0.96 -22.83
C GLU A 292 7.48 -0.57 -22.25
N LYS A 293 7.18 -1.03 -21.02
CA LYS A 293 5.89 -0.81 -20.33
C LYS A 293 6.02 0.18 -19.17
N ARG A 294 7.19 0.83 -19.03
CA ARG A 294 7.44 1.78 -17.96
C ARG A 294 8.33 2.93 -18.44
N ILE A 295 8.28 4.02 -17.69
CA ILE A 295 9.15 5.17 -17.88
C ILE A 295 9.78 5.48 -16.55
N ASP A 296 11.11 5.52 -16.51
CA ASP A 296 11.90 5.96 -15.37
C ASP A 296 12.53 7.30 -15.70
N PHE A 297 12.31 8.30 -14.86
CA PHE A 297 12.86 9.63 -15.04
C PHE A 297 13.17 10.30 -13.70
N SER A 298 14.03 11.27 -13.75
CA SER A 298 14.33 12.15 -12.61
C SER A 298 13.71 13.52 -12.80
N CYS A 299 13.43 14.18 -11.70
CA CYS A 299 12.97 15.56 -11.65
C CYS A 299 13.81 16.34 -10.62
N GLN A 300 14.18 17.58 -10.94
CA GLN A 300 15.00 18.42 -10.07
C GLN A 300 14.61 19.89 -10.21
N LEU A 301 14.53 20.57 -9.07
CA LEU A 301 14.45 22.03 -8.99
C LEU A 301 15.76 22.57 -8.43
N GLU A 302 16.09 23.82 -8.77
CA GLU A 302 17.25 24.50 -8.22
C GLU A 302 17.16 24.56 -6.69
N GLY A 303 18.27 24.21 -6.02
CA GLY A 303 18.32 24.13 -4.56
C GLY A 303 17.68 22.87 -3.93
N MET A 304 17.11 21.97 -4.74
CA MET A 304 16.53 20.71 -4.26
C MET A 304 17.33 19.50 -4.75
N ALA A 305 17.31 18.42 -3.97
CA ALA A 305 17.86 17.16 -4.40
C ALA A 305 17.04 16.55 -5.55
N GLN A 306 17.71 15.79 -6.41
CA GLN A 306 17.08 15.11 -7.53
C GLN A 306 16.16 13.99 -7.06
N GLY A 307 14.91 14.05 -7.42
CA GLY A 307 13.93 13.01 -7.19
C GLY A 307 13.80 12.05 -8.37
N LYS A 308 13.34 10.83 -8.11
CA LYS A 308 13.15 9.78 -9.12
C LYS A 308 11.69 9.34 -9.17
N ILE A 309 11.20 9.16 -10.38
CA ILE A 309 9.82 8.74 -10.65
C ILE A 309 9.85 7.55 -11.61
N MET A 310 9.02 6.55 -11.30
CA MET A 310 8.73 5.43 -12.18
C MET A 310 7.23 5.45 -12.52
N LEU A 311 6.89 5.43 -13.80
CA LEU A 311 5.52 5.27 -14.29
C LEU A 311 5.39 3.90 -14.94
N VAL A 312 4.40 3.13 -14.55
CA VAL A 312 4.11 1.79 -15.08
C VAL A 312 2.72 1.79 -15.70
N GLY A 313 2.61 1.34 -16.96
CA GLY A 313 1.32 1.05 -17.61
C GLY A 313 0.84 -0.37 -17.25
N ILE A 314 -0.45 -0.51 -16.95
CA ILE A 314 -1.09 -1.77 -16.54
C ILE A 314 -2.24 -2.09 -17.51
#